data_af1e39382a61e42460fefef97f5e8eb0
#
_entry.id   af1e39382a61e42460fefef97f5e8eb0
#
_cell.length_a   1.000
_cell.length_b   1.000
_cell.length_c   1.000
_cell.angle_alpha   90.00
_cell.angle_beta   90.00
_cell.angle_gamma   90.00
#
_symmetry.space_group_name_H-M   'P 1'
#
loop_
_entity.id
_entity.type
_entity.pdbx_description
1 polymer ?
#
loop_
_entity_poly.entity_id
_entity_poly.type
_entity_poly.pdbx_seq_one_letter_code
_entity_poly.pdbx_strand_id
1 'polypeptide(L)'
;LMRSSAASDVYKRQALDPKKDMDGITDGSMTAVYAGTKGGYPPCTAAACVALLKHYNIPIKGKRVVVIGRSLVIGKPVSLLLLAEHATVTICHSRSENLPEICREADILVVAAGKAGMVGAESVRAGQVVLDVGIHVGADGNLCGDTRFAEVEPVVEAITPVPGGVGTVTSTILASHVVEAAERAANQ
;
A
#
# COMPACT_ATOMS: atom_id res chain seq x y z
N LEU A 1 -15.20 -16.05 -3.59
CA LEU A 1 -13.92 -15.92 -2.85
C LEU A 1 -14.14 -16.47 -1.44
N MET A 2 -13.62 -17.66 -1.18
CA MET A 2 -13.60 -18.18 0.19
C MET A 2 -12.68 -17.28 1.02
N ARG A 3 -13.24 -16.58 2.01
CA ARG A 3 -12.43 -15.85 3.00
C ARG A 3 -11.57 -16.88 3.73
N SER A 4 -10.25 -16.78 3.58
CA SER A 4 -9.31 -17.54 4.39
C SER A 4 -9.58 -17.25 5.87
N SER A 5 -9.71 -18.28 6.71
CA SER A 5 -9.82 -18.07 8.14
C SER A 5 -8.47 -17.54 8.67
N ALA A 6 -8.47 -16.76 9.75
CA ALA A 6 -7.24 -16.27 10.36
C ALA A 6 -6.26 -17.41 10.70
N ALA A 7 -6.77 -18.57 11.10
CA ALA A 7 -5.96 -19.77 11.36
C ALA A 7 -5.29 -20.30 10.07
N SER A 8 -6.00 -20.28 8.92
CA SER A 8 -5.44 -20.65 7.62
C SER A 8 -4.32 -19.70 7.18
N ASP A 9 -4.45 -18.40 7.46
CA ASP A 9 -3.43 -17.41 7.10
C ASP A 9 -2.17 -17.56 7.98
N VAL A 10 -2.32 -17.85 9.26
CA VAL A 10 -1.19 -18.16 10.16
C VAL A 10 -0.45 -19.40 9.66
N TYR A 11 -1.18 -20.47 9.31
CA TYR A 11 -0.56 -21.69 8.81
C TYR A 11 0.21 -21.46 7.50
N LYS A 12 -0.36 -20.71 6.55
CA LYS A 12 0.30 -20.38 5.29
C LYS A 12 1.62 -19.62 5.50
N ARG A 13 1.63 -18.64 6.42
CA ARG A 13 2.84 -17.89 6.76
C ARG A 13 3.94 -18.74 7.36
N GLN A 14 3.57 -19.76 8.13
CA GLN A 14 4.52 -20.68 8.77
C GLN A 14 5.02 -21.78 7.84
N ALA A 15 4.18 -22.22 6.88
CA ALA A 15 4.51 -23.32 5.98
C ALA A 15 5.26 -22.86 4.72
N LEU A 16 5.12 -21.59 4.31
CA LEU A 16 5.79 -21.07 3.11
C LEU A 16 7.27 -20.83 3.39
N ASP A 17 8.13 -21.37 2.51
CA ASP A 17 9.55 -21.06 2.51
C ASP A 17 9.76 -19.56 2.21
N PRO A 18 10.43 -18.79 3.10
CA PRO A 18 10.69 -17.36 2.85
C PRO A 18 11.41 -17.07 1.53
N LYS A 19 12.21 -17.98 1.02
CA LYS A 19 12.89 -17.86 -0.28
C LYS A 19 11.92 -17.92 -1.47
N LYS A 20 10.72 -18.47 -1.26
CA LYS A 20 9.63 -18.59 -2.26
C LYS A 20 8.48 -17.63 -2.00
N ASP A 21 8.60 -16.77 -1.02
CA ASP A 21 7.58 -15.80 -0.60
C ASP A 21 7.65 -14.51 -1.42
N MET A 22 7.24 -14.59 -2.68
CA MET A 22 7.29 -13.46 -3.62
C MET A 22 6.29 -12.35 -3.28
N ASP A 23 5.25 -12.64 -2.49
CA ASP A 23 4.25 -11.65 -2.07
C ASP A 23 4.51 -11.07 -0.67
N GLY A 24 5.60 -11.48 -0.02
CA GLY A 24 6.07 -10.90 1.24
C GLY A 24 5.13 -11.13 2.43
N ILE A 25 4.46 -12.30 2.49
CA ILE A 25 3.47 -12.61 3.53
C ILE A 25 4.06 -13.32 4.76
N THR A 26 5.26 -13.91 4.65
CA THR A 26 5.90 -14.63 5.77
C THR A 26 6.48 -13.68 6.81
N ASP A 27 6.64 -14.18 8.02
CA ASP A 27 7.27 -13.42 9.09
C ASP A 27 8.73 -13.05 8.76
N GLY A 28 9.43 -13.89 7.99
CA GLY A 28 10.78 -13.63 7.49
C GLY A 28 10.83 -12.42 6.55
N SER A 29 9.96 -12.37 5.55
CA SER A 29 9.83 -11.22 4.64
C SER A 29 9.43 -9.94 5.38
N MET A 30 8.48 -10.04 6.32
CA MET A 30 8.07 -8.89 7.12
C MET A 30 9.19 -8.37 8.02
N THR A 31 10.00 -9.26 8.61
CA THR A 31 11.18 -8.89 9.39
C THR A 31 12.22 -8.19 8.51
N ALA A 32 12.42 -8.66 7.28
CA ALA A 32 13.33 -8.02 6.32
C ALA A 32 12.88 -6.59 5.97
N VAL A 33 11.58 -6.38 5.75
CA VAL A 33 11.01 -5.03 5.52
C VAL A 33 11.21 -4.13 6.74
N TYR A 34 10.95 -4.65 7.95
CA TYR A 34 11.15 -3.90 9.18
C TYR A 34 12.61 -3.50 9.40
N ALA A 35 13.53 -4.43 9.15
CA ALA A 35 14.96 -4.21 9.35
C ALA A 35 15.66 -3.49 8.18
N GLY A 36 14.97 -3.29 7.05
CA GLY A 36 15.56 -2.72 5.83
C GLY A 36 16.61 -3.63 5.20
N THR A 37 16.48 -4.96 5.33
CA THR A 37 17.42 -5.96 4.80
C THR A 37 16.89 -6.62 3.53
N LYS A 38 17.78 -7.29 2.78
CA LYS A 38 17.46 -8.02 1.54
C LYS A 38 17.05 -9.49 1.80
N GLY A 39 16.66 -9.85 3.01
CA GLY A 39 16.36 -11.24 3.40
C GLY A 39 14.99 -11.77 2.96
N GLY A 40 14.17 -10.97 2.30
CA GLY A 40 12.83 -11.33 1.80
C GLY A 40 12.34 -10.35 0.76
N TYR A 41 11.05 -10.43 0.45
CA TYR A 41 10.37 -9.52 -0.48
C TYR A 41 9.33 -8.68 0.27
N PRO A 42 9.20 -7.39 -0.05
CA PRO A 42 8.11 -6.60 0.51
C PRO A 42 6.76 -7.07 -0.08
N PRO A 43 5.64 -6.90 0.66
CA PRO A 43 4.32 -7.15 0.10
C PRO A 43 4.11 -6.36 -1.19
N CYS A 44 3.67 -7.04 -2.26
CA CYS A 44 3.65 -6.48 -3.61
C CYS A 44 2.83 -5.20 -3.72
N THR A 45 1.68 -5.10 -3.04
CA THR A 45 0.85 -3.90 -3.06
C THR A 45 1.53 -2.73 -2.35
N ALA A 46 2.24 -2.97 -1.26
CA ALA A 46 2.99 -1.93 -0.56
C ALA A 46 4.17 -1.42 -1.42
N ALA A 47 4.89 -2.34 -2.07
CA ALA A 47 5.95 -1.98 -3.01
C ALA A 47 5.44 -1.23 -4.24
N ALA A 48 4.24 -1.60 -4.75
CA ALA A 48 3.59 -0.91 -5.87
C ALA A 48 3.31 0.57 -5.56
N CYS A 49 2.92 0.91 -4.33
CA CYS A 49 2.73 2.31 -3.93
C CYS A 49 4.02 3.12 -4.07
N VAL A 50 5.14 2.58 -3.57
CA VAL A 50 6.44 3.26 -3.67
C VAL A 50 6.92 3.33 -5.12
N ALA A 51 6.73 2.24 -5.89
CA ALA A 51 7.09 2.20 -7.30
C ALA A 51 6.33 3.24 -8.13
N LEU A 52 5.03 3.43 -7.89
CA LEU A 52 4.24 4.48 -8.53
C LEU A 52 4.77 5.87 -8.23
N LEU A 53 5.03 6.20 -6.96
CA LEU A 53 5.59 7.51 -6.59
C LEU A 53 6.91 7.77 -7.31
N LYS A 54 7.80 6.77 -7.35
CA LYS A 54 9.09 6.89 -8.06
C LYS A 54 8.92 7.01 -9.57
N HIS A 55 8.02 6.24 -10.17
CA HIS A 55 7.77 6.27 -11.61
C HIS A 55 7.30 7.64 -12.09
N TYR A 56 6.43 8.28 -11.32
CA TYR A 56 5.93 9.63 -11.63
C TYR A 56 6.82 10.75 -11.09
N ASN A 57 8.03 10.42 -10.59
CA ASN A 57 8.98 11.37 -10.01
C ASN A 57 8.39 12.22 -8.87
N ILE A 58 7.46 11.65 -8.10
CA ILE A 58 6.87 12.30 -6.94
C ILE A 58 7.88 12.21 -5.80
N PRO A 59 8.35 13.36 -5.25
CA PRO A 59 9.36 13.35 -4.21
C PRO A 59 8.81 12.75 -2.93
N ILE A 60 9.53 11.77 -2.37
CA ILE A 60 9.16 11.11 -1.10
C ILE A 60 9.99 11.65 0.06
N LYS A 61 11.28 11.88 -0.17
CA LYS A 61 12.22 12.36 0.85
C LYS A 61 11.77 13.68 1.48
N GLY A 62 11.65 13.69 2.80
CA GLY A 62 11.27 14.85 3.59
C GLY A 62 9.76 15.17 3.55
N LYS A 63 8.94 14.38 2.83
CA LYS A 63 7.50 14.58 2.74
C LYS A 63 6.76 14.00 3.95
N ARG A 64 5.64 14.62 4.30
CA ARG A 64 4.70 14.10 5.28
C ARG A 64 3.74 13.13 4.57
N VAL A 65 3.79 11.88 4.99
CA VAL A 65 2.92 10.84 4.43
C VAL A 65 1.95 10.37 5.51
N VAL A 66 0.67 10.36 5.18
CA VAL A 66 -0.37 9.75 6.02
C VAL A 66 -0.81 8.45 5.37
N VAL A 67 -0.80 7.37 6.13
CA VAL A 67 -1.28 6.04 5.72
C VAL A 67 -2.52 5.70 6.50
N ILE A 68 -3.67 5.55 5.84
CA ILE A 68 -4.92 5.12 6.46
C ILE A 68 -5.03 3.61 6.33
N GLY A 69 -4.84 2.91 7.42
CA GLY A 69 -4.83 1.45 7.51
C GLY A 69 -3.56 0.92 8.17
N ARG A 70 -3.68 -0.22 8.86
CA ARG A 70 -2.56 -0.84 9.59
C ARG A 70 -2.50 -2.35 9.40
N SER A 71 -2.96 -2.85 8.27
CA SER A 71 -2.85 -4.27 7.94
C SER A 71 -1.39 -4.70 7.78
N LEU A 72 -1.14 -6.00 7.96
CA LEU A 72 0.19 -6.58 7.76
C LEU A 72 0.57 -6.65 6.27
N VAL A 73 -0.41 -6.57 5.38
CA VAL A 73 -0.19 -6.72 3.93
C VAL A 73 0.06 -5.37 3.24
N ILE A 74 -0.55 -4.28 3.75
CA ILE A 74 -0.48 -2.97 3.10
C ILE A 74 -0.03 -1.88 4.06
N GLY A 75 -0.83 -1.55 5.07
CA GLY A 75 -0.63 -0.34 5.88
C GLY A 75 0.73 -0.29 6.59
N LYS A 76 1.08 -1.32 7.36
CA LYS A 76 2.37 -1.38 8.04
C LYS A 76 3.55 -1.46 7.06
N PRO A 77 3.58 -2.38 6.08
CA PRO A 77 4.72 -2.47 5.16
C PRO A 77 4.90 -1.22 4.30
N VAL A 78 3.84 -0.59 3.76
CA VAL A 78 4.00 0.64 2.98
C VAL A 78 4.55 1.78 3.83
N SER A 79 4.16 1.86 5.11
CA SER A 79 4.70 2.86 6.03
C SER A 79 6.21 2.69 6.25
N LEU A 80 6.66 1.44 6.41
CA LEU A 80 8.09 1.13 6.57
C LEU A 80 8.89 1.40 5.30
N LEU A 81 8.34 1.06 4.13
CA LEU A 81 8.98 1.34 2.84
C LEU A 81 9.11 2.86 2.60
N LEU A 82 8.07 3.64 2.92
CA LEU A 82 8.11 5.10 2.79
C LEU A 82 9.07 5.74 3.81
N LEU A 83 9.15 5.19 5.03
CA LEU A 83 10.15 5.61 6.02
C LEU A 83 11.58 5.35 5.51
N ALA A 84 11.82 4.21 4.87
CA ALA A 84 13.11 3.89 4.25
C ALA A 84 13.46 4.86 3.10
N GLU A 85 12.48 5.44 2.43
CA GLU A 85 12.64 6.52 1.44
C GLU A 85 12.72 7.92 2.07
N HIS A 86 12.95 8.00 3.38
CA HIS A 86 13.11 9.24 4.15
C HIS A 86 11.86 10.11 4.28
N ALA A 87 10.66 9.53 4.21
CA ALA A 87 9.43 10.24 4.54
C ALA A 87 9.20 10.32 6.06
N THR A 88 8.43 11.31 6.49
CA THR A 88 7.81 11.35 7.82
C THR A 88 6.44 10.71 7.72
N VAL A 89 6.22 9.58 8.39
CA VAL A 89 5.02 8.76 8.20
C VAL A 89 4.13 8.77 9.44
N THR A 90 2.85 9.07 9.24
CA THR A 90 1.79 8.94 10.24
C THR A 90 0.85 7.82 9.83
N ILE A 91 0.62 6.84 10.72
CA ILE A 91 -0.33 5.74 10.47
C ILE A 91 -1.63 6.02 11.19
N CYS A 92 -2.73 6.10 10.43
CA CYS A 92 -4.08 6.26 10.94
C CYS A 92 -4.88 4.96 10.83
N HIS A 93 -5.89 4.82 11.67
CA HIS A 93 -6.74 3.63 11.73
C HIS A 93 -8.15 3.98 12.27
N SER A 94 -9.02 2.99 12.40
CA SER A 94 -10.42 3.15 12.83
C SER A 94 -10.64 3.77 14.22
N ARG A 95 -9.58 3.96 14.99
CA ARG A 95 -9.61 4.61 16.31
C ARG A 95 -8.81 5.93 16.32
N SER A 96 -8.37 6.42 15.18
CA SER A 96 -7.74 7.73 15.07
C SER A 96 -8.81 8.80 15.13
N GLU A 97 -8.57 9.80 15.96
CA GLU A 97 -9.43 10.97 16.09
C GLU A 97 -9.02 12.03 15.07
N ASN A 98 -9.94 12.89 14.66
CA ASN A 98 -9.70 14.01 13.74
C ASN A 98 -9.02 13.58 12.42
N LEU A 99 -9.43 12.43 11.87
CA LEU A 99 -8.82 11.86 10.67
C LEU A 99 -8.79 12.83 9.48
N PRO A 100 -9.84 13.60 9.16
CA PRO A 100 -9.80 14.54 8.05
C PRO A 100 -8.72 15.62 8.22
N GLU A 101 -8.51 16.14 9.43
CA GLU A 101 -7.48 17.13 9.73
C GLU A 101 -6.08 16.55 9.49
N ILE A 102 -5.83 15.35 10.02
CA ILE A 102 -4.55 14.66 9.85
C ILE A 102 -4.27 14.40 8.36
N CYS A 103 -5.29 13.98 7.59
CA CYS A 103 -5.17 13.74 6.16
C CYS A 103 -4.80 15.01 5.39
N ARG A 104 -5.41 16.17 5.72
CA ARG A 104 -5.10 17.43 5.07
C ARG A 104 -3.68 17.94 5.33
N GLU A 105 -3.03 17.49 6.40
CA GLU A 105 -1.63 17.85 6.67
C GLU A 105 -0.62 17.10 5.81
N ALA A 106 -1.01 15.99 5.17
CA ALA A 106 -0.15 15.18 4.36
C ALA A 106 0.26 15.88 3.05
N ASP A 107 1.43 15.55 2.54
CA ASP A 107 1.83 15.80 1.15
C ASP A 107 1.41 14.61 0.28
N ILE A 108 1.51 13.39 0.84
CA ILE A 108 1.10 12.15 0.20
C ILE A 108 0.14 11.41 1.12
N LEU A 109 -1.00 10.96 0.59
CA LEU A 109 -2.00 10.19 1.32
C LEU A 109 -2.10 8.79 0.71
N VAL A 110 -1.89 7.75 1.53
CA VAL A 110 -2.10 6.35 1.13
C VAL A 110 -3.35 5.83 1.81
N VAL A 111 -4.37 5.51 1.03
CA VAL A 111 -5.68 5.09 1.54
C VAL A 111 -5.82 3.57 1.39
N ALA A 112 -5.74 2.86 2.50
CA ALA A 112 -5.83 1.40 2.60
C ALA A 112 -6.72 0.99 3.79
N ALA A 113 -7.87 1.67 3.90
CA ALA A 113 -8.81 1.53 5.01
C ALA A 113 -9.68 0.28 4.91
N GLY A 114 -9.84 -0.27 3.70
CA GLY A 114 -10.75 -1.39 3.41
C GLY A 114 -12.23 -1.01 3.56
N LYS A 115 -12.57 0.26 3.34
CA LYS A 115 -13.92 0.80 3.42
C LYS A 115 -14.18 1.74 2.25
N ALA A 116 -15.08 1.31 1.36
CA ALA A 116 -15.45 2.06 0.16
C ALA A 116 -15.86 3.51 0.48
N GLY A 117 -15.31 4.48 -0.27
CA GLY A 117 -15.68 5.88 -0.20
C GLY A 117 -15.44 6.57 1.15
N MET A 118 -14.51 6.06 1.96
CA MET A 118 -14.22 6.59 3.29
C MET A 118 -13.60 7.99 3.26
N VAL A 119 -12.78 8.28 2.24
CA VAL A 119 -12.07 9.56 2.09
C VAL A 119 -12.74 10.39 1.01
N GLY A 120 -13.18 11.59 1.34
CA GLY A 120 -13.78 12.53 0.42
C GLY A 120 -13.08 13.89 0.43
N ALA A 121 -13.68 14.89 -0.20
CA ALA A 121 -13.12 16.23 -0.34
C ALA A 121 -12.78 16.89 1.01
N GLU A 122 -13.50 16.56 2.07
CA GLU A 122 -13.27 17.08 3.42
C GLU A 122 -11.93 16.66 4.01
N SER A 123 -11.34 15.59 3.48
CA SER A 123 -10.10 14.98 3.99
C SER A 123 -8.86 15.33 3.17
N VAL A 124 -9.01 16.09 2.08
CA VAL A 124 -7.91 16.40 1.17
C VAL A 124 -7.74 17.90 0.94
N ARG A 125 -6.64 18.30 0.34
CA ARG A 125 -6.34 19.67 -0.09
C ARG A 125 -5.59 19.70 -1.42
N ALA A 126 -5.54 20.87 -2.03
CA ALA A 126 -4.75 21.09 -3.24
C ALA A 126 -3.24 20.75 -3.02
N GLY A 127 -2.61 20.24 -4.06
CA GLY A 127 -1.19 19.88 -4.07
C GLY A 127 -0.84 18.57 -3.35
N GLN A 128 -1.84 17.77 -2.98
CA GLN A 128 -1.64 16.43 -2.42
C GLN A 128 -1.59 15.37 -3.51
N VAL A 129 -0.84 14.31 -3.26
CA VAL A 129 -0.87 13.06 -4.05
C VAL A 129 -1.59 11.99 -3.25
N VAL A 130 -2.57 11.34 -3.86
CA VAL A 130 -3.39 10.30 -3.21
C VAL A 130 -3.19 8.96 -3.90
N LEU A 131 -2.78 7.95 -3.15
CA LEU A 131 -2.73 6.56 -3.56
C LEU A 131 -3.92 5.82 -2.95
N ASP A 132 -4.94 5.54 -3.76
CA ASP A 132 -6.07 4.70 -3.35
C ASP A 132 -5.74 3.23 -3.59
N VAL A 133 -5.65 2.48 -2.51
CA VAL A 133 -5.30 1.05 -2.51
C VAL A 133 -6.53 0.17 -2.31
N GLY A 134 -7.67 0.77 -1.93
CA GLY A 134 -8.93 0.08 -1.74
C GLY A 134 -9.44 -0.56 -3.04
N ILE A 135 -10.10 -1.69 -2.93
CA ILE A 135 -10.84 -2.31 -4.03
C ILE A 135 -12.12 -2.92 -3.50
N HIS A 136 -13.24 -2.44 -4.00
CA HIS A 136 -14.58 -2.86 -3.62
C HIS A 136 -15.47 -2.98 -4.85
N VAL A 137 -16.55 -3.73 -4.71
CA VAL A 137 -17.65 -3.74 -5.70
C VAL A 137 -18.72 -2.79 -5.16
N GLY A 138 -18.96 -1.70 -5.86
CA GLY A 138 -19.99 -0.74 -5.53
C GLY A 138 -21.42 -1.31 -5.69
N ALA A 139 -22.42 -0.58 -5.25
CA ALA A 139 -23.82 -0.97 -5.37
C ALA A 139 -24.29 -1.08 -6.84
N ASP A 140 -23.63 -0.41 -7.74
CA ASP A 140 -23.83 -0.44 -9.20
C ASP A 140 -23.08 -1.58 -9.90
N GLY A 141 -22.35 -2.41 -9.14
CA GLY A 141 -21.54 -3.52 -9.66
C GLY A 141 -20.16 -3.08 -10.20
N ASN A 142 -19.84 -1.80 -10.21
CA ASN A 142 -18.54 -1.28 -10.64
C ASN A 142 -17.52 -1.37 -9.52
N LEU A 143 -16.23 -1.44 -9.92
CA LEU A 143 -15.14 -1.37 -8.95
C LEU A 143 -14.94 0.07 -8.47
N CYS A 144 -14.72 0.22 -7.16
CA CYS A 144 -14.39 1.49 -6.53
C CYS A 144 -13.32 1.31 -5.45
N GLY A 145 -12.70 2.41 -5.05
CA GLY A 145 -11.69 2.45 -4.01
C GLY A 145 -12.22 2.85 -2.63
N ASP A 146 -11.28 3.15 -1.76
CA ASP A 146 -11.55 3.70 -0.43
C ASP A 146 -11.82 5.22 -0.48
N THR A 147 -11.54 5.89 -1.62
CA THR A 147 -11.83 7.30 -1.82
C THR A 147 -13.15 7.51 -2.58
N ARG A 148 -13.82 8.62 -2.34
CA ARG A 148 -14.87 9.15 -3.21
C ARG A 148 -14.20 9.88 -4.38
N PHE A 149 -13.75 9.11 -5.37
CA PHE A 149 -12.87 9.55 -6.46
C PHE A 149 -13.33 10.85 -7.11
N ALA A 150 -14.60 10.94 -7.50
CA ALA A 150 -15.17 12.14 -8.17
C ALA A 150 -15.15 13.41 -7.30
N GLU A 151 -15.09 13.27 -5.97
CA GLU A 151 -14.96 14.41 -5.05
C GLU A 151 -13.51 14.81 -4.79
N VAL A 152 -12.60 13.82 -4.82
CA VAL A 152 -11.18 13.99 -4.46
C VAL A 152 -10.35 14.45 -5.66
N GLU A 153 -10.58 13.84 -6.85
CA GLU A 153 -9.81 14.11 -8.08
C GLU A 153 -9.71 15.61 -8.42
N PRO A 154 -10.79 16.42 -8.40
CA PRO A 154 -10.71 17.84 -8.77
C PRO A 154 -9.97 18.71 -7.73
N VAL A 155 -9.66 18.16 -6.54
CA VAL A 155 -9.02 18.90 -5.44
C VAL A 155 -7.53 18.66 -5.38
N VAL A 156 -7.10 17.43 -5.61
CA VAL A 156 -5.70 16.99 -5.41
C VAL A 156 -4.85 17.17 -6.66
N GLU A 157 -3.53 17.11 -6.52
CA GLU A 157 -2.61 17.17 -7.65
C GLU A 157 -2.64 15.89 -8.49
N ALA A 158 -2.71 14.74 -7.82
CA ALA A 158 -2.80 13.44 -8.47
C ALA A 158 -3.50 12.42 -7.58
N ILE A 159 -4.24 11.51 -8.19
CA ILE A 159 -4.87 10.37 -7.51
C ILE A 159 -4.82 9.13 -8.40
N THR A 160 -4.57 7.97 -7.79
CA THR A 160 -4.68 6.69 -8.52
C THR A 160 -6.14 6.29 -8.69
N PRO A 161 -6.58 5.92 -9.91
CA PRO A 161 -7.94 5.44 -10.14
C PRO A 161 -8.12 4.00 -9.61
N VAL A 162 -9.37 3.61 -9.38
CA VAL A 162 -9.77 2.23 -9.10
C VAL A 162 -10.97 1.89 -10.00
N PRO A 163 -10.80 0.94 -10.94
CA PRO A 163 -9.62 0.14 -11.29
C PRO A 163 -8.55 0.93 -12.09
N GLY A 164 -7.40 0.30 -12.31
CA GLY A 164 -6.34 0.83 -13.18
C GLY A 164 -5.19 1.53 -12.47
N GLY A 165 -5.26 1.68 -11.14
CA GLY A 165 -4.20 2.28 -10.31
C GLY A 165 -3.25 1.25 -9.70
N VAL A 166 -3.09 1.31 -8.37
CA VAL A 166 -2.14 0.49 -7.59
C VAL A 166 -2.26 -1.01 -7.88
N GLY A 167 -3.50 -1.53 -8.01
CA GLY A 167 -3.74 -2.96 -8.25
C GLY A 167 -3.08 -3.49 -9.53
N THR A 168 -3.02 -2.69 -10.59
CA THR A 168 -2.37 -3.07 -11.85
C THR A 168 -0.85 -3.22 -11.67
N VAL A 169 -0.24 -2.33 -10.90
CA VAL A 169 1.20 -2.33 -10.64
C VAL A 169 1.58 -3.49 -9.70
N THR A 170 0.70 -3.88 -8.79
CA THR A 170 0.91 -5.01 -7.86
C THR A 170 1.32 -6.29 -8.61
N SER A 171 0.64 -6.63 -9.71
CA SER A 171 0.96 -7.81 -10.52
C SER A 171 2.34 -7.70 -11.19
N THR A 172 2.73 -6.51 -11.61
CA THR A 172 4.06 -6.26 -12.20
C THR A 172 5.16 -6.41 -11.14
N ILE A 173 4.93 -5.92 -9.93
CA ILE A 173 5.86 -6.11 -8.80
C ILE A 173 6.02 -7.60 -8.48
N LEU A 174 4.93 -8.36 -8.44
CA LEU A 174 5.01 -9.81 -8.22
C LEU A 174 5.87 -10.50 -9.29
N ALA A 175 5.68 -10.17 -10.56
CA ALA A 175 6.50 -10.70 -11.65
C ALA A 175 7.99 -10.32 -11.48
N SER A 176 8.29 -9.09 -11.06
CA SER A 176 9.65 -8.64 -10.77
C SER A 176 10.29 -9.45 -9.63
N HIS A 177 9.55 -9.71 -8.55
CA HIS A 177 10.05 -10.54 -7.43
C HIS A 177 10.35 -11.97 -7.87
N VAL A 178 9.55 -12.56 -8.78
CA VAL A 178 9.82 -13.90 -9.35
C VAL A 178 11.12 -13.92 -10.14
N VAL A 179 11.36 -12.90 -10.98
CA VAL A 179 12.62 -12.78 -11.73
C VAL A 179 13.81 -12.61 -10.78
N GLU A 180 13.70 -11.71 -9.80
CA GLU A 180 14.75 -11.50 -8.80
C GLU A 180 15.05 -12.78 -7.99
N ALA A 181 14.02 -13.56 -7.65
CA ALA A 181 14.19 -14.83 -6.97
C ALA A 181 14.97 -15.86 -7.81
N ALA A 182 14.69 -15.92 -9.12
CA ALA A 182 15.41 -16.77 -10.04
C ALA A 182 16.89 -16.35 -10.16
N GLU A 183 17.16 -15.04 -10.27
CA GLU A 183 18.52 -14.50 -10.30
C GLU A 183 19.29 -14.79 -8.99
N ARG A 184 18.67 -14.63 -7.84
CA ARG A 184 19.25 -14.96 -6.53
C ARG A 184 19.58 -16.46 -6.43
N ALA A 185 18.73 -17.34 -6.96
CA ALA A 185 18.94 -18.78 -6.96
C ALA A 185 20.06 -19.20 -7.91
N ALA A 186 20.20 -18.53 -9.06
CA ALA A 186 21.28 -18.83 -10.03
C ALA A 186 22.67 -18.39 -9.54
N ASN A 187 22.76 -17.48 -8.58
CA ASN A 187 24.01 -16.94 -8.04
C ASN A 187 24.42 -17.59 -6.70
N GLN A 188 23.70 -18.63 -6.24
CA GLN A 188 24.05 -19.46 -5.07
C GLN A 188 24.73 -20.77 -5.49
#